data_b7bf30853e39788905e0c0c7942a78e6
#
_entry.id   b7bf30853e39788905e0c0c7942a78e6
#
_cell.length_a   1.000
_cell.length_b   1.000
_cell.length_c   1.000
_cell.angle_alpha   90.00
_cell.angle_beta   90.00
_cell.angle_gamma   90.00
#
_symmetry.space_group_name_H-M   'P 1'
#
loop_
_entity.id
_entity.type
_entity.pdbx_description
1 polymer ?
#
loop_
_entity_poly.entity_id
_entity_poly.type
_entity_poly.pdbx_seq_one_letter_code
_entity_poly.pdbx_strand_id
1 'polypeptide(L)'
;NFGLQLPKTFQKDFGVVCTNLSDKKHCELKPQEIFELFDDIYINVKNPYELSGYREDSLDESHVNVEANIKTPDGSMAIRGSGNGLLDAFCDGIEKALNIKFSITSYHEHAMESGSDSAAITYVEIADDQGTKHLGAGISSSVTKSSLRAVVSAMNRMINQKTPDNGKK
;
A
#
# COMPACT_ATOMS: atom_id res chain seq x y z
N ASN A 1 16.14 13.87 -0.80
CA ASN A 1 15.30 13.68 0.39
C ASN A 1 13.80 13.90 0.17
N PHE A 2 13.26 13.90 -0.88
CA PHE A 2 11.88 14.03 -1.38
C PHE A 2 10.73 13.93 -0.33
N GLY A 3 11.01 14.22 0.96
CA GLY A 3 10.00 14.19 2.00
C GLY A 3 9.65 12.80 2.54
N LEU A 4 10.40 11.78 2.18
CA LEU A 4 10.18 10.44 2.69
C LEU A 4 10.81 10.27 4.07
N GLN A 5 10.09 9.60 4.97
CA GLN A 5 10.56 9.25 6.30
C GLN A 5 10.26 7.77 6.51
N LEU A 6 11.12 6.92 5.94
CA LEU A 6 10.85 5.50 5.87
C LEU A 6 10.91 4.82 7.24
N PRO A 7 9.88 4.04 7.61
CA PRO A 7 9.98 3.14 8.76
C PRO A 7 11.14 2.16 8.60
N LYS A 8 11.63 1.63 9.71
CA LYS A 8 12.81 0.74 9.70
C LYS A 8 12.64 -0.47 8.79
N THR A 9 11.45 -1.05 8.75
CA THR A 9 11.19 -2.20 7.88
C THR A 9 11.34 -1.84 6.42
N PHE A 10 10.88 -0.64 6.03
CA PHE A 10 11.06 -0.15 4.66
C PHE A 10 12.52 0.15 4.37
N GLN A 11 13.24 0.74 5.33
CA GLN A 11 14.67 1.03 5.16
C GLN A 11 15.45 -0.24 4.86
N LYS A 12 15.18 -1.30 5.59
CA LYS A 12 15.86 -2.57 5.41
C LYS A 12 15.55 -3.19 4.06
N ASP A 13 14.26 -3.25 3.71
CA ASP A 13 13.81 -3.85 2.46
C ASP A 13 14.30 -3.06 1.25
N PHE A 14 14.11 -1.76 1.27
CA PHE A 14 14.47 -0.88 0.16
C PHE A 14 15.98 -0.71 0.04
N GLY A 15 16.71 -0.77 1.16
CA GLY A 15 18.17 -0.70 1.16
C GLY A 15 18.80 -1.80 0.31
N VAL A 16 18.27 -3.01 0.40
CA VAL A 16 18.73 -4.13 -0.43
C VAL A 16 18.49 -3.84 -1.91
N VAL A 17 17.31 -3.31 -2.24
CA VAL A 17 16.96 -2.97 -3.62
C VAL A 17 17.92 -1.92 -4.17
N CYS A 18 18.19 -0.87 -3.40
CA CYS A 18 19.08 0.21 -3.82
C CYS A 18 20.51 -0.30 -4.02
N THR A 19 21.00 -1.13 -3.10
CA THR A 19 22.33 -1.71 -3.21
C THR A 19 22.46 -2.56 -4.46
N ASN A 20 21.48 -3.41 -4.72
CA ASN A 20 21.50 -4.27 -5.90
C ASN A 20 21.49 -3.45 -7.20
N LEU A 21 20.69 -2.39 -7.26
CA LEU A 21 20.65 -1.55 -8.45
C LEU A 21 21.95 -0.77 -8.62
N SER A 22 22.51 -0.22 -7.54
CA SER A 22 23.77 0.51 -7.57
C SER A 22 24.90 -0.40 -8.05
N ASP A 23 24.98 -1.63 -7.55
CA ASP A 23 25.97 -2.61 -7.97
C ASP A 23 25.82 -2.95 -9.45
N LYS A 24 24.59 -3.14 -9.91
CA LYS A 24 24.31 -3.46 -11.29
C LYS A 24 24.70 -2.32 -12.24
N LYS A 25 24.51 -1.08 -11.82
CA LYS A 25 24.85 0.10 -12.61
C LYS A 25 26.31 0.52 -12.46
N HIS A 26 27.03 -0.03 -11.49
CA HIS A 26 28.41 0.31 -11.16
C HIS A 26 28.59 1.79 -10.82
N CYS A 27 27.58 2.40 -10.22
CA CYS A 27 27.65 3.80 -9.79
C CYS A 27 26.65 4.09 -8.68
N GLU A 28 26.84 5.20 -8.00
CA GLU A 28 25.90 5.64 -6.98
C GLU A 28 24.58 6.08 -7.62
N LEU A 29 23.49 5.81 -6.92
CA LEU A 29 22.18 6.26 -7.34
C LEU A 29 21.97 7.72 -6.96
N LYS A 30 21.45 8.50 -7.87
CA LYS A 30 21.07 9.88 -7.59
C LYS A 30 19.80 9.92 -6.76
N PRO A 31 19.59 10.96 -5.93
CA PRO A 31 18.37 11.07 -5.13
C PRO A 31 17.09 10.92 -5.93
N GLN A 32 17.03 11.48 -7.14
CA GLN A 32 15.86 11.36 -8.00
C GLN A 32 15.61 9.91 -8.41
N GLU A 33 16.68 9.17 -8.74
CA GLU A 33 16.57 7.76 -9.08
C GLU A 33 16.07 6.94 -7.90
N ILE A 34 16.53 7.27 -6.70
CA ILE A 34 16.11 6.59 -5.47
C ILE A 34 14.62 6.79 -5.24
N PHE A 35 14.15 8.04 -5.39
CA PHE A 35 12.73 8.34 -5.20
C PHE A 35 11.86 7.62 -6.23
N GLU A 36 12.25 7.67 -7.49
CA GLU A 36 11.52 7.02 -8.57
C GLU A 36 11.43 5.51 -8.36
N LEU A 37 12.53 4.92 -7.88
CA LEU A 37 12.56 3.49 -7.57
C LEU A 37 11.62 3.16 -6.44
N PHE A 38 11.61 3.97 -5.38
CA PHE A 38 10.70 3.78 -4.27
C PHE A 38 9.24 3.92 -4.71
N ASP A 39 8.96 4.94 -5.52
CA ASP A 39 7.63 5.18 -6.07
C ASP A 39 7.13 3.98 -6.87
N ASP A 40 7.97 3.47 -7.75
CA ASP A 40 7.61 2.33 -8.60
C ASP A 40 7.34 1.06 -7.82
N ILE A 41 8.12 0.82 -6.77
CA ILE A 41 8.05 -0.44 -6.03
C ILE A 41 6.91 -0.43 -5.00
N TYR A 42 6.79 0.66 -4.25
CA TYR A 42 5.95 0.66 -3.04
C TYR A 42 4.71 1.54 -3.11
N ILE A 43 4.77 2.66 -3.86
CA ILE A 43 3.74 3.69 -3.77
C ILE A 43 2.62 3.42 -4.75
N ASN A 44 1.39 3.35 -4.23
CA ASN A 44 0.16 3.28 -5.02
C ASN A 44 0.21 2.19 -6.10
N VAL A 45 0.74 1.01 -5.75
CA VAL A 45 0.75 -0.11 -6.69
C VAL A 45 -0.69 -0.47 -7.04
N LYS A 46 -1.02 -0.51 -8.33
CA LYS A 46 -2.40 -0.53 -8.82
C LYS A 46 -2.84 -1.85 -9.46
N ASN A 47 -1.95 -2.81 -9.56
CA ASN A 47 -2.27 -4.09 -10.20
C ASN A 47 -2.00 -5.23 -9.26
N PRO A 48 -2.91 -6.21 -9.17
CA PRO A 48 -4.13 -6.40 -9.97
C PRO A 48 -5.35 -5.61 -9.50
N TYR A 49 -5.28 -4.92 -8.36
CA TYR A 49 -6.43 -4.21 -7.79
C TYR A 49 -6.13 -2.73 -7.62
N GLU A 50 -7.13 -1.90 -7.90
CA GLU A 50 -7.00 -0.45 -7.71
C GLU A 50 -8.24 0.10 -7.01
N LEU A 51 -8.02 0.91 -5.96
CA LEU A 51 -9.10 1.61 -5.29
C LEU A 51 -9.59 2.75 -6.18
N SER A 52 -10.87 2.72 -6.56
CA SER A 52 -11.50 3.79 -7.33
C SER A 52 -12.14 4.85 -6.45
N GLY A 53 -12.71 4.43 -5.32
CA GLY A 53 -13.35 5.33 -4.39
C GLY A 53 -13.87 4.56 -3.20
N TYR A 54 -14.30 5.28 -2.19
CA TYR A 54 -14.82 4.64 -0.98
C TYR A 54 -15.78 5.57 -0.26
N ARG A 55 -16.59 4.99 0.61
CA ARG A 55 -17.46 5.71 1.50
C ARG A 55 -17.39 5.06 2.88
N GLU A 56 -17.24 5.87 3.89
CA GLU A 56 -17.15 5.44 5.27
C GLU A 56 -18.38 5.92 6.01
N ASP A 57 -18.99 5.04 6.83
CA ASP A 57 -20.10 5.37 7.69
C ASP A 57 -19.75 4.91 9.10
N SER A 58 -19.63 5.89 10.00
CA SER A 58 -19.26 5.62 11.39
C SER A 58 -20.52 5.73 12.25
N LEU A 59 -20.98 4.58 12.72
CA LEU A 59 -22.19 4.53 13.56
C LEU A 59 -21.93 4.95 15.00
N ASP A 60 -20.74 4.60 15.50
CA ASP A 60 -20.24 5.03 16.81
C ASP A 60 -18.72 4.86 16.82
N GLU A 61 -18.07 5.05 18.01
CA GLU A 61 -16.62 5.01 18.10
C GLU A 61 -15.99 3.67 17.74
N SER A 62 -16.77 2.59 17.83
CA SER A 62 -16.25 1.24 17.63
C SER A 62 -16.87 0.51 16.45
N HIS A 63 -17.76 1.17 15.69
CA HIS A 63 -18.45 0.54 14.57
C HIS A 63 -18.35 1.41 13.33
N VAL A 64 -17.52 0.97 12.41
CA VAL A 64 -17.32 1.63 11.13
C VAL A 64 -17.74 0.68 10.03
N ASN A 65 -18.54 1.16 9.10
CA ASN A 65 -18.86 0.46 7.87
C ASN A 65 -18.15 1.15 6.72
N VAL A 66 -17.61 0.38 5.80
CA VAL A 66 -16.96 0.92 4.61
C VAL A 66 -17.53 0.26 3.38
N GLU A 67 -17.74 1.06 2.34
CA GLU A 67 -18.03 0.57 1.01
C GLU A 67 -16.97 1.15 0.08
N ALA A 68 -16.30 0.30 -0.68
CA ALA A 68 -15.25 0.73 -1.57
C ALA A 68 -15.45 0.14 -2.95
N ASN A 69 -15.10 0.90 -3.97
CA ASN A 69 -15.11 0.44 -5.35
C ASN A 69 -13.69 0.07 -5.75
N ILE A 70 -13.52 -1.15 -6.19
CA ILE A 70 -12.22 -1.71 -6.53
C ILE A 70 -12.23 -2.12 -8.00
N LYS A 71 -11.26 -1.64 -8.75
CA LYS A 71 -11.01 -2.15 -10.10
C LYS A 71 -10.27 -3.47 -10.00
N THR A 72 -10.76 -4.47 -10.72
CA THR A 72 -10.19 -5.81 -10.74
C THR A 72 -9.79 -6.16 -12.17
N PRO A 73 -9.04 -7.24 -12.39
CA PRO A 73 -8.74 -7.68 -13.76
C PRO A 73 -9.99 -7.94 -14.62
N ASP A 74 -11.11 -8.29 -13.98
CA ASP A 74 -12.33 -8.62 -14.67
C ASP A 74 -13.36 -7.49 -14.71
N GLY A 75 -12.99 -6.30 -14.23
CA GLY A 75 -13.90 -5.15 -14.21
C GLY A 75 -13.83 -4.41 -12.89
N SER A 76 -15.00 -4.03 -12.37
CA SER A 76 -15.07 -3.28 -11.10
C SER A 76 -16.07 -3.96 -10.20
N MET A 77 -15.83 -3.88 -8.89
CA MET A 77 -16.77 -4.38 -7.91
C MET A 77 -16.79 -3.50 -6.69
N ALA A 78 -17.91 -3.53 -5.97
CA ALA A 78 -18.04 -2.87 -4.68
C ALA A 78 -17.75 -3.91 -3.60
N ILE A 79 -16.94 -3.52 -2.61
CA ILE A 79 -16.71 -4.33 -1.42
C ILE A 79 -17.30 -3.61 -0.23
N ARG A 80 -17.80 -4.38 0.73
CA ARG A 80 -18.40 -3.84 1.95
C ARG A 80 -17.85 -4.58 3.15
N GLY A 81 -17.43 -3.82 4.15
CA GLY A 81 -16.90 -4.40 5.37
C GLY A 81 -17.24 -3.56 6.58
N SER A 82 -17.05 -4.13 7.76
CA SER A 82 -17.28 -3.45 9.02
C SER A 82 -16.20 -3.86 10.00
N GLY A 83 -15.92 -2.96 10.93
CA GLY A 83 -14.90 -3.19 11.94
C GLY A 83 -14.80 -2.05 12.93
N ASN A 84 -13.76 -2.07 13.75
CA ASN A 84 -13.54 -1.08 14.79
C ASN A 84 -13.02 0.26 14.26
N GLY A 85 -12.49 0.27 13.05
CA GLY A 85 -12.00 1.46 12.40
C GLY A 85 -11.99 1.26 10.92
N LEU A 86 -11.57 2.28 10.17
CA LEU A 86 -11.60 2.25 8.72
C LEU A 86 -10.76 1.12 8.11
N LEU A 87 -9.52 0.96 8.58
CA LEU A 87 -8.63 -0.07 8.01
C LEU A 87 -9.12 -1.48 8.32
N ASP A 88 -9.63 -1.68 9.54
CA ASP A 88 -10.20 -2.96 9.94
C ASP A 88 -11.42 -3.28 9.08
N ALA A 89 -12.32 -2.31 8.89
CA ALA A 89 -13.50 -2.48 8.05
C ALA A 89 -13.12 -2.74 6.59
N PHE A 90 -12.13 -2.05 6.09
CA PHE A 90 -11.66 -2.21 4.71
C PHE A 90 -11.08 -3.62 4.48
N CYS A 91 -10.25 -4.08 5.40
CA CYS A 91 -9.69 -5.44 5.32
C CYS A 91 -10.78 -6.51 5.41
N ASP A 92 -11.80 -6.28 6.25
CA ASP A 92 -12.96 -7.16 6.36
C ASP A 92 -13.70 -7.27 5.02
N GLY A 93 -13.91 -6.13 4.36
CA GLY A 93 -14.55 -6.10 3.04
C GLY A 93 -13.74 -6.81 1.97
N ILE A 94 -12.43 -6.66 1.99
CA ILE A 94 -11.54 -7.34 1.06
C ILE A 94 -11.64 -8.86 1.27
N GLU A 95 -11.57 -9.31 2.51
CA GLU A 95 -11.64 -10.74 2.80
C GLU A 95 -12.97 -11.34 2.33
N LYS A 96 -14.07 -10.66 2.61
CA LYS A 96 -15.41 -11.16 2.24
C LYS A 96 -15.62 -11.19 0.73
N ALA A 97 -15.16 -10.17 0.03
CA ALA A 97 -15.45 -10.03 -1.40
C ALA A 97 -14.41 -10.72 -2.29
N LEU A 98 -13.15 -10.71 -1.90
CA LEU A 98 -12.05 -11.19 -2.74
C LEU A 98 -11.40 -12.47 -2.20
N ASN A 99 -11.77 -12.87 -0.99
CA ASN A 99 -11.18 -14.02 -0.30
C ASN A 99 -9.66 -13.86 -0.14
N ILE A 100 -9.22 -12.63 0.11
CA ILE A 100 -7.81 -12.30 0.35
C ILE A 100 -7.69 -11.91 1.80
N LYS A 101 -6.86 -12.63 2.54
CA LYS A 101 -6.73 -12.44 3.98
C LYS A 101 -5.31 -12.05 4.35
N PHE A 102 -5.20 -11.02 5.17
CA PHE A 102 -3.93 -10.55 5.74
C PHE A 102 -4.24 -9.73 6.98
N SER A 103 -3.23 -9.49 7.78
CA SER A 103 -3.36 -8.59 8.93
C SER A 103 -2.38 -7.44 8.80
N ILE A 104 -2.79 -6.25 9.23
CA ILE A 104 -1.91 -5.09 9.25
C ILE A 104 -1.07 -5.18 10.52
N THR A 105 0.25 -5.22 10.35
CA THR A 105 1.19 -5.37 11.46
C THR A 105 1.93 -4.10 11.80
N SER A 106 1.93 -3.11 10.90
CA SER A 106 2.58 -1.83 11.14
C SER A 106 1.96 -0.76 10.25
N TYR A 107 1.86 0.45 10.79
CA TYR A 107 1.21 1.56 10.13
C TYR A 107 1.87 2.85 10.57
N HIS A 108 2.29 3.67 9.63
CA HIS A 108 2.88 4.99 9.88
C HIS A 108 2.42 5.96 8.80
N GLU A 109 2.20 7.19 9.20
CA GLU A 109 1.85 8.22 8.23
C GLU A 109 2.51 9.55 8.59
N HIS A 110 2.76 10.36 7.59
CA HIS A 110 3.22 11.73 7.80
C HIS A 110 2.85 12.60 6.61
N ALA A 111 2.90 13.91 6.82
CA ALA A 111 2.65 14.87 5.75
C ALA A 111 3.90 14.96 4.87
N MET A 112 3.67 15.14 3.59
CA MET A 112 4.72 15.48 2.63
C MET A 112 4.57 16.96 2.30
N GLU A 113 5.59 17.74 2.60
CA GLU A 113 5.56 19.16 2.32
C GLU A 113 5.94 19.41 0.87
N SER A 114 5.02 19.99 0.13
CA SER A 114 5.29 20.42 -1.24
C SER A 114 4.44 21.65 -1.54
N GLY A 115 4.84 22.79 -0.96
CA GLY A 115 4.16 24.05 -1.20
C GLY A 115 2.69 24.03 -0.78
N SER A 116 1.83 24.51 -1.66
CA SER A 116 0.39 24.61 -1.37
C SER A 116 -0.34 23.28 -1.54
N ASP A 117 0.31 22.29 -2.17
CA ASP A 117 -0.30 20.98 -2.43
C ASP A 117 0.27 19.96 -1.45
N SER A 118 -0.14 20.07 -0.18
CA SER A 118 0.29 19.09 0.81
C SER A 118 -0.37 17.75 0.54
N ALA A 119 0.41 16.69 0.66
CA ALA A 119 -0.06 15.33 0.54
C ALA A 119 0.31 14.57 1.79
N ALA A 120 -0.36 13.46 2.02
CA ALA A 120 -0.02 12.52 3.08
C ALA A 120 0.56 11.26 2.44
N ILE A 121 1.54 10.68 3.11
CA ILE A 121 2.05 9.36 2.75
C ILE A 121 1.82 8.42 3.92
N THR A 122 1.35 7.22 3.60
CA THR A 122 1.15 6.16 4.58
C THR A 122 2.01 4.97 4.20
N TYR A 123 2.66 4.38 5.20
CA TYR A 123 3.47 3.16 5.06
C TYR A 123 2.78 2.05 5.82
N VAL A 124 2.55 0.93 5.18
CA VAL A 124 1.85 -0.20 5.77
C VAL A 124 2.67 -1.46 5.61
N GLU A 125 2.73 -2.24 6.68
CA GLU A 125 3.25 -3.61 6.65
C GLU A 125 2.08 -4.54 6.90
N ILE A 126 1.91 -5.55 6.06
CA ILE A 126 0.92 -6.59 6.28
C ILE A 126 1.61 -7.93 6.40
N ALA A 127 0.95 -8.86 7.07
CA ALA A 127 1.41 -10.24 7.17
C ALA A 127 0.37 -11.14 6.51
N ASP A 128 0.84 -12.07 5.68
CA ASP A 128 -0.06 -13.04 5.07
C ASP A 128 -0.34 -14.20 6.04
N ASP A 129 -1.08 -15.20 5.60
CA ASP A 129 -1.49 -16.32 6.41
C ASP A 129 -0.31 -17.21 6.88
N GLN A 130 0.85 -17.04 6.28
CA GLN A 130 2.06 -17.75 6.68
C GLN A 130 3.04 -16.88 7.46
N GLY A 131 2.62 -15.67 7.80
CA GLY A 131 3.44 -14.73 8.55
C GLY A 131 4.45 -13.97 7.72
N THR A 132 4.45 -14.14 6.41
CA THR A 132 5.36 -13.39 5.54
C THR A 132 4.90 -11.94 5.45
N LYS A 133 5.85 -11.02 5.60
CA LYS A 133 5.58 -9.58 5.60
C LYS A 133 5.65 -9.01 4.19
N HIS A 134 4.75 -8.06 3.93
CA HIS A 134 4.71 -7.34 2.65
C HIS A 134 4.49 -5.87 2.94
N LEU A 135 5.20 -5.01 2.23
CA LEU A 135 5.21 -3.57 2.47
C LEU A 135 4.53 -2.84 1.31
N GLY A 136 3.79 -1.80 1.64
CA GLY A 136 3.19 -0.94 0.63
C GLY A 136 3.05 0.47 1.16
N ALA A 137 2.98 1.43 0.27
CA ALA A 137 2.81 2.83 0.62
C ALA A 137 1.72 3.45 -0.25
N GLY A 138 1.10 4.50 0.29
CA GLY A 138 0.07 5.23 -0.42
C GLY A 138 0.26 6.73 -0.25
N ILE A 139 0.05 7.47 -1.32
CA ILE A 139 0.10 8.93 -1.30
C ILE A 139 -1.24 9.46 -1.78
N SER A 140 -1.76 10.46 -1.08
CA SER A 140 -2.97 11.16 -1.46
C SER A 140 -3.03 12.49 -0.73
N SER A 141 -3.77 13.45 -1.26
CA SER A 141 -4.10 14.68 -0.54
C SER A 141 -4.98 14.41 0.68
N SER A 142 -5.66 13.26 0.71
CA SER A 142 -6.47 12.80 1.84
C SER A 142 -5.70 11.76 2.63
N VAL A 143 -5.53 11.97 3.94
CA VAL A 143 -4.87 11.02 4.84
C VAL A 143 -5.58 9.67 4.78
N THR A 144 -6.91 9.69 4.81
CA THR A 144 -7.70 8.47 4.77
C THR A 144 -7.47 7.70 3.46
N LYS A 145 -7.49 8.39 2.34
CA LYS A 145 -7.28 7.74 1.04
C LYS A 145 -5.84 7.23 0.90
N SER A 146 -4.85 7.95 1.45
CA SER A 146 -3.47 7.47 1.43
C SER A 146 -3.35 6.15 2.20
N SER A 147 -4.07 6.02 3.31
CA SER A 147 -4.07 4.80 4.11
C SER A 147 -4.66 3.61 3.34
N LEU A 148 -5.81 3.83 2.69
CA LEU A 148 -6.43 2.76 1.89
C LEU A 148 -5.56 2.38 0.70
N ARG A 149 -4.94 3.35 0.05
CA ARG A 149 -4.02 3.09 -1.07
C ARG A 149 -2.79 2.30 -0.61
N ALA A 150 -2.29 2.59 0.59
CA ALA A 150 -1.16 1.84 1.15
C ALA A 150 -1.52 0.37 1.36
N VAL A 151 -2.71 0.10 1.89
CA VAL A 151 -3.19 -1.27 2.11
C VAL A 151 -3.33 -1.99 0.77
N VAL A 152 -3.94 -1.35 -0.22
CA VAL A 152 -4.09 -1.95 -1.56
C VAL A 152 -2.72 -2.21 -2.19
N SER A 153 -1.79 -1.26 -2.03
CA SER A 153 -0.43 -1.42 -2.57
C SER A 153 0.28 -2.62 -1.94
N ALA A 154 0.22 -2.74 -0.61
CA ALA A 154 0.82 -3.88 0.10
C ALA A 154 0.16 -5.20 -0.31
N MET A 155 -1.17 -5.21 -0.43
CA MET A 155 -1.92 -6.38 -0.87
C MET A 155 -1.52 -6.79 -2.28
N ASN A 156 -1.43 -5.84 -3.19
CA ASN A 156 -1.01 -6.11 -4.59
C ASN A 156 0.40 -6.69 -4.62
N ARG A 157 1.31 -6.14 -3.82
CA ARG A 157 2.67 -6.66 -3.75
C ARG A 157 2.70 -8.08 -3.20
N MET A 158 1.86 -8.36 -2.19
CA MET A 158 1.70 -9.71 -1.65
C MET A 158 1.23 -10.68 -2.75
N ILE A 159 0.22 -10.30 -3.50
CA ILE A 159 -0.33 -11.14 -4.57
C ILE A 159 0.71 -11.37 -5.65
N ASN A 160 1.41 -10.33 -6.08
CA ASN A 160 2.40 -10.41 -7.16
C ASN A 160 3.60 -11.27 -6.77
N GLN A 161 3.97 -11.29 -5.49
CA GLN A 161 5.06 -12.14 -5.01
C GLN A 161 4.65 -13.61 -4.89
N LYS A 162 3.38 -13.87 -4.52
CA LYS A 162 2.88 -15.24 -4.39
C LYS A 162 2.60 -15.91 -5.73
N THR A 163 2.36 -15.12 -6.75
CA THR A 163 2.09 -15.67 -8.08
C THR A 163 3.41 -15.78 -8.83
N PRO A 164 3.91 -16.99 -9.08
CA PRO A 164 5.15 -17.15 -9.82
C PRO A 164 5.01 -16.51 -11.21
N ASP A 165 6.03 -15.78 -11.60
CA ASP A 165 6.05 -15.12 -12.89
C ASP A 165 6.46 -16.13 -13.95
N ASN A 166 5.51 -16.94 -14.39
CA ASN A 166 5.78 -18.03 -15.31
C ASN A 166 6.09 -17.61 -16.73
N GLY A 167 6.00 -16.34 -17.04
CA GLY A 167 6.20 -15.85 -18.40
C GLY A 167 7.39 -14.92 -18.55
N LYS A 168 8.00 -14.53 -17.46
CA LYS A 168 9.08 -13.55 -17.52
C LYS A 168 10.35 -14.14 -16.97
N LYS A 169 11.22 -14.42 -17.82
CA LYS A 169 12.56 -14.84 -17.44
C LYS A 169 13.60 -13.93 -18.04
#